data_134c30aab1a38438c6b6c062c72eb853
#
_entry.id   134c30aab1a38438c6b6c062c72eb853
#
_cell.length_a   1.000
_cell.length_b   1.000
_cell.length_c   1.000
_cell.angle_alpha   90.00
_cell.angle_beta   90.00
_cell.angle_gamma   90.00
#
_symmetry.space_group_name_H-M   'P 1'
#
loop_
_entity.id
_entity.type
_entity.pdbx_description
1 polymer ?
#
loop_
_entity_poly.entity_id
_entity_poly.type
_entity_poly.pdbx_seq_one_letter_code
_entity_poly.pdbx_strand_id
1 'polypeptide(L)'
;KKVWVLIANINPGGPNLGSGTQYFVGSFDGNKFTTNQTETKWLDYGPDDYAGITWSNTGSRKIFLGWMSNWLYANQVPTIRWRNAMTIPRELRIQHIGKDIFVASQPVIELNELKEKPVTADNVVVNNNHDITQKIKDLKFPCRYDLAINSLKDFSLVLSNDMGEQLIIGYDKKNNQYYIDRTKSGRTGFQKDFAEIHAAPRFAKNQTMNLSLIID
;
A
#
# COMPACT_ATOMS: atom_id res chain seq x y z
N LYS A 1 18.70 -10.24 19.32
CA LYS A 1 18.36 -11.63 18.99
C LYS A 1 18.02 -11.68 17.50
N LYS A 2 18.55 -12.64 16.76
CA LYS A 2 18.23 -12.83 15.34
C LYS A 2 16.75 -13.24 15.22
N VAL A 3 16.03 -12.59 14.30
CA VAL A 3 14.63 -12.86 14.00
C VAL A 3 14.54 -13.37 12.56
N TRP A 4 13.73 -14.38 12.35
CA TRP A 4 13.42 -14.91 11.03
C TRP A 4 12.02 -14.51 10.63
N VAL A 5 11.83 -14.25 9.34
CA VAL A 5 10.53 -13.96 8.74
C VAL A 5 10.26 -14.98 7.65
N LEU A 6 9.16 -15.69 7.77
CA LEU A 6 8.61 -16.54 6.72
C LEU A 6 7.54 -15.72 5.98
N ILE A 7 7.71 -15.54 4.69
CA ILE A 7 6.72 -14.91 3.80
C ILE A 7 5.99 -16.02 3.06
N ALA A 8 4.67 -15.95 3.04
CA ALA A 8 3.82 -16.95 2.38
C ALA A 8 2.75 -16.25 1.53
N ASN A 9 2.74 -16.58 0.25
CA ASN A 9 1.69 -16.14 -0.67
C ASN A 9 0.53 -17.14 -0.62
N ILE A 10 -0.68 -16.65 -0.46
CA ILE A 10 -1.88 -17.49 -0.37
C ILE A 10 -2.97 -17.03 -1.33
N ASN A 11 -3.76 -17.97 -1.80
CA ASN A 11 -4.97 -17.74 -2.59
C ASN A 11 -5.90 -18.96 -2.46
N PRO A 12 -7.16 -18.80 -2.03
CA PRO A 12 -7.78 -17.59 -1.50
C PRO A 12 -7.38 -17.28 -0.07
N GLY A 13 -7.89 -16.17 0.47
CA GLY A 13 -7.78 -15.83 1.90
C GLY A 13 -6.97 -14.57 2.19
N GLY A 14 -6.69 -13.76 1.19
CA GLY A 14 -6.06 -12.45 1.35
C GLY A 14 -6.87 -11.48 2.24
N PRO A 15 -6.28 -10.37 2.69
CA PRO A 15 -6.90 -9.46 3.68
C PRO A 15 -8.16 -8.77 3.16
N ASN A 16 -8.26 -8.59 1.85
CA ASN A 16 -9.44 -8.06 1.14
C ASN A 16 -9.97 -9.08 0.13
N LEU A 17 -10.00 -10.35 0.52
CA LEU A 17 -10.35 -11.51 -0.31
C LEU A 17 -9.31 -11.85 -1.40
N GLY A 18 -9.50 -13.02 -2.03
CA GLY A 18 -8.61 -13.49 -3.10
C GLY A 18 -7.18 -13.76 -2.64
N SER A 19 -6.24 -13.30 -3.42
CA SER A 19 -4.80 -13.50 -3.17
C SER A 19 -4.24 -12.48 -2.17
N GLY A 20 -3.17 -12.87 -1.48
CA GLY A 20 -2.46 -11.98 -0.56
C GLY A 20 -1.12 -12.55 -0.10
N THR A 21 -0.28 -11.68 0.45
CA THR A 21 1.04 -12.04 0.97
C THR A 21 1.06 -11.85 2.49
N GLN A 22 1.07 -12.95 3.23
CA GLN A 22 1.18 -12.95 4.68
C GLN A 22 2.62 -13.24 5.13
N TYR A 23 2.92 -12.90 6.39
CA TYR A 23 4.20 -13.25 6.97
C TYR A 23 4.08 -13.72 8.42
N PHE A 24 5.07 -14.49 8.84
CA PHE A 24 5.23 -14.97 10.19
C PHE A 24 6.60 -14.58 10.72
N VAL A 25 6.62 -14.10 11.96
CA VAL A 25 7.86 -13.77 12.69
C VAL A 25 8.18 -14.91 13.63
N GLY A 26 9.42 -15.40 13.60
CA GLY A 26 9.79 -16.56 14.39
C GLY A 26 11.29 -16.84 14.45
N SER A 27 11.60 -18.09 14.64
CA SER A 27 12.96 -18.63 14.62
C SER A 27 13.08 -19.77 13.61
N PHE A 28 14.27 -19.95 13.07
CA PHE A 28 14.59 -21.03 12.15
C PHE A 28 15.93 -21.65 12.56
N ASP A 29 15.97 -22.94 12.73
CA ASP A 29 17.12 -23.72 13.18
C ASP A 29 17.97 -24.32 12.03
N GLY A 30 17.56 -24.08 10.80
CA GLY A 30 18.13 -24.67 9.59
C GLY A 30 17.24 -25.73 8.96
N ASN A 31 16.32 -26.33 9.72
CA ASN A 31 15.40 -27.37 9.25
C ASN A 31 13.94 -26.98 9.47
N LYS A 32 13.64 -26.35 10.61
CA LYS A 32 12.27 -26.04 11.01
C LYS A 32 12.11 -24.58 11.38
N PHE A 33 11.06 -23.96 10.84
CA PHE A 33 10.58 -22.64 11.28
C PHE A 33 9.56 -22.83 12.41
N THR A 34 9.71 -22.03 13.47
CA THR A 34 8.80 -22.01 14.61
C THR A 34 8.38 -20.58 14.94
N THR A 35 7.09 -20.40 15.22
CA THR A 35 6.51 -19.10 15.57
C THR A 35 5.49 -19.25 16.69
N ASN A 36 5.39 -18.23 17.54
CA ASN A 36 4.31 -18.07 18.53
C ASN A 36 3.27 -17.03 18.06
N GLN A 37 3.36 -16.59 16.79
CA GLN A 37 2.41 -15.65 16.22
C GLN A 37 1.06 -16.34 16.04
N THR A 38 0.03 -15.81 16.69
CA THR A 38 -1.36 -16.30 16.59
C THR A 38 -2.18 -15.50 15.58
N GLU A 39 -1.83 -14.22 15.41
CA GLU A 39 -2.53 -13.31 14.49
C GLU A 39 -1.90 -13.32 13.12
N THR A 40 -2.73 -13.31 12.09
CA THR A 40 -2.24 -13.16 10.71
C THR A 40 -1.70 -11.75 10.50
N LYS A 41 -0.49 -11.65 9.97
CA LYS A 41 0.13 -10.39 9.58
C LYS A 41 0.34 -10.36 8.08
N TRP A 42 -0.07 -9.27 7.46
CA TRP A 42 0.01 -9.08 6.03
C TRP A 42 1.15 -8.15 5.67
N LEU A 43 1.87 -8.49 4.60
CA LEU A 43 2.91 -7.62 4.06
C LEU A 43 2.30 -6.41 3.35
N ASP A 44 1.14 -6.62 2.76
CA ASP A 44 0.29 -5.61 2.15
C ASP A 44 -1.18 -5.89 2.52
N TYR A 45 -1.93 -4.86 2.86
CA TYR A 45 -3.36 -4.94 3.16
C TYR A 45 -4.24 -4.60 1.96
N GLY A 46 -3.65 -4.12 0.86
CA GLY A 46 -4.37 -3.97 -0.41
C GLY A 46 -4.66 -5.33 -1.06
N PRO A 47 -5.55 -5.38 -2.04
CA PRO A 47 -5.85 -6.61 -2.77
C PRO A 47 -4.74 -6.98 -3.77
N ASP A 48 -3.87 -6.04 -4.16
CA ASP A 48 -2.99 -6.16 -5.32
C ASP A 48 -1.51 -6.29 -4.93
N ASP A 49 -1.18 -7.32 -4.12
CA ASP A 49 0.18 -7.73 -3.83
C ASP A 49 0.25 -9.24 -3.59
N TYR A 50 0.64 -9.99 -4.60
CA TYR A 50 0.68 -11.44 -4.56
C TYR A 50 1.92 -12.01 -5.23
N ALA A 51 2.23 -13.27 -4.92
CA ALA A 51 3.33 -14.06 -5.49
C ALA A 51 4.70 -13.35 -5.40
N GLY A 52 4.83 -12.45 -4.41
CA GLY A 52 6.04 -11.66 -4.23
C GLY A 52 7.20 -12.48 -3.67
N ILE A 53 8.39 -12.08 -4.07
CA ILE A 53 9.65 -12.68 -3.63
C ILE A 53 10.64 -11.60 -3.21
N THR A 54 11.61 -12.00 -2.40
CA THR A 54 12.77 -11.15 -2.10
C THR A 54 13.92 -11.46 -3.05
N TRP A 55 14.62 -10.42 -3.48
CA TRP A 55 15.78 -10.57 -4.36
C TRP A 55 17.00 -11.09 -3.60
N SER A 56 17.82 -11.88 -4.29
CA SER A 56 19.14 -12.28 -3.84
C SER A 56 20.20 -11.21 -4.19
N ASN A 57 21.36 -11.33 -3.57
CA ASN A 57 22.54 -10.47 -3.85
C ASN A 57 22.32 -8.96 -3.63
N THR A 58 21.40 -8.59 -2.76
CA THR A 58 21.10 -7.21 -2.37
C THR A 58 21.89 -6.74 -1.12
N GLY A 59 22.94 -7.45 -0.77
CA GLY A 59 23.71 -7.18 0.45
C GLY A 59 22.87 -7.42 1.71
N SER A 60 22.87 -6.46 2.63
CA SER A 60 22.08 -6.54 3.87
C SER A 60 20.60 -6.19 3.69
N ARG A 61 20.23 -5.60 2.57
CA ARG A 61 18.86 -5.18 2.25
C ARG A 61 18.00 -6.39 1.90
N LYS A 62 16.70 -6.27 2.13
CA LYS A 62 15.70 -7.24 1.69
C LYS A 62 14.74 -6.52 0.76
N ILE A 63 15.00 -6.61 -0.53
CA ILE A 63 14.18 -5.98 -1.56
C ILE A 63 13.11 -6.97 -2.00
N PHE A 64 11.87 -6.54 -1.95
CA PHE A 64 10.68 -7.33 -2.27
C PHE A 64 9.98 -6.75 -3.50
N LEU A 65 9.47 -7.61 -4.35
CA LEU A 65 8.67 -7.28 -5.51
C LEU A 65 7.53 -8.28 -5.63
N GLY A 66 6.30 -7.81 -5.77
CA GLY A 66 5.10 -8.63 -5.92
C GLY A 66 4.39 -8.38 -7.25
N TRP A 67 3.42 -9.22 -7.53
CA TRP A 67 2.50 -9.04 -8.64
C TRP A 67 1.34 -8.13 -8.20
N MET A 68 1.20 -6.98 -8.88
CA MET A 68 0.17 -5.98 -8.57
C MET A 68 -1.15 -6.36 -9.25
N SER A 69 -1.76 -7.42 -8.74
CA SER A 69 -3.09 -7.87 -9.15
C SER A 69 -3.65 -8.88 -8.15
N ASN A 70 -4.89 -9.34 -8.41
CA ASN A 70 -5.59 -10.33 -7.59
C ASN A 70 -6.28 -11.36 -8.49
N TRP A 71 -6.22 -12.63 -8.11
CA TRP A 71 -6.87 -13.71 -8.88
C TRP A 71 -8.39 -13.59 -8.96
N LEU A 72 -9.02 -12.78 -8.11
CA LEU A 72 -10.47 -12.49 -8.22
C LEU A 72 -10.82 -11.84 -9.56
N TYR A 73 -9.93 -11.03 -10.15
CA TYR A 73 -10.22 -10.24 -11.35
C TYR A 73 -9.10 -10.16 -12.39
N ALA A 74 -7.94 -10.72 -12.11
CA ALA A 74 -6.77 -10.57 -12.99
C ALA A 74 -7.03 -10.96 -14.44
N ASN A 75 -7.88 -11.94 -14.67
CA ASN A 75 -8.22 -12.41 -16.01
C ASN A 75 -9.25 -11.53 -16.75
N GLN A 76 -9.95 -10.65 -16.02
CA GLN A 76 -10.98 -9.77 -16.56
C GLN A 76 -10.56 -8.31 -16.69
N VAL A 77 -9.37 -7.93 -16.20
CA VAL A 77 -8.91 -6.54 -16.33
C VAL A 77 -8.97 -6.05 -17.79
N PRO A 78 -9.52 -4.84 -18.05
CA PRO A 78 -9.84 -4.38 -19.40
C PRO A 78 -8.61 -3.79 -20.11
N THR A 79 -7.49 -4.49 -20.10
CA THR A 79 -6.27 -4.13 -20.81
C THR A 79 -6.16 -4.91 -22.13
N ILE A 80 -5.51 -4.34 -23.14
CA ILE A 80 -5.44 -4.89 -24.48
C ILE A 80 -4.07 -5.51 -24.78
N ARG A 81 -2.98 -4.78 -24.52
CA ARG A 81 -1.62 -5.19 -24.89
C ARG A 81 -0.94 -6.06 -23.84
N TRP A 82 -1.24 -5.80 -22.56
CA TRP A 82 -0.70 -6.53 -21.41
C TRP A 82 -1.75 -6.64 -20.34
N ARG A 83 -1.53 -7.52 -19.37
CA ARG A 83 -2.35 -7.65 -18.16
C ARG A 83 -1.49 -7.53 -16.94
N ASN A 84 -2.04 -6.75 -15.98
CA ASN A 84 -1.45 -6.54 -14.66
C ASN A 84 -0.08 -5.85 -14.72
N ALA A 85 0.48 -5.57 -13.55
CA ALA A 85 1.77 -4.95 -13.38
C ALA A 85 2.52 -5.59 -12.22
N MET A 86 3.75 -5.20 -12.00
CA MET A 86 4.48 -5.49 -10.77
C MET A 86 4.31 -4.34 -9.79
N THR A 87 4.37 -4.63 -8.49
CA THR A 87 4.49 -3.58 -7.48
C THR A 87 5.80 -2.83 -7.66
N ILE A 88 5.90 -1.62 -7.13
CA ILE A 88 7.20 -0.98 -7.01
C ILE A 88 8.10 -1.80 -6.08
N PRO A 89 9.43 -1.84 -6.30
CA PRO A 89 10.34 -2.50 -5.39
C PRO A 89 10.30 -1.85 -4.00
N ARG A 90 10.21 -2.69 -2.95
CA ARG A 90 10.10 -2.24 -1.56
C ARG A 90 11.19 -2.88 -0.71
N GLU A 91 11.79 -2.11 0.16
CA GLU A 91 12.71 -2.61 1.17
C GLU A 91 11.92 -3.05 2.41
N LEU A 92 12.12 -4.30 2.82
CA LEU A 92 11.52 -4.87 4.02
C LEU A 92 12.43 -4.65 5.22
N ARG A 93 11.86 -4.15 6.32
CA ARG A 93 12.58 -3.92 7.59
C ARG A 93 11.77 -4.40 8.77
N ILE A 94 12.43 -4.89 9.79
CA ILE A 94 11.80 -5.21 11.07
C ILE A 94 11.49 -3.89 11.80
N GLN A 95 10.26 -3.76 12.25
CA GLN A 95 9.77 -2.64 13.05
C GLN A 95 9.10 -3.15 14.32
N HIS A 96 9.39 -2.49 15.44
CA HIS A 96 8.74 -2.76 16.72
C HIS A 96 7.65 -1.71 16.98
N ILE A 97 6.43 -2.15 17.30
CA ILE A 97 5.33 -1.31 17.76
C ILE A 97 4.84 -1.89 19.08
N GLY A 98 5.20 -1.26 20.20
CA GLY A 98 4.99 -1.83 21.52
C GLY A 98 5.79 -3.13 21.70
N LYS A 99 5.09 -4.22 21.99
CA LYS A 99 5.68 -5.57 22.14
C LYS A 99 5.70 -6.37 20.83
N ASP A 100 4.99 -5.88 19.83
CA ASP A 100 4.82 -6.59 18.58
C ASP A 100 5.94 -6.27 17.59
N ILE A 101 6.27 -7.30 16.80
CA ILE A 101 7.23 -7.20 15.70
C ILE A 101 6.43 -7.19 14.39
N PHE A 102 6.71 -6.20 13.57
CA PHE A 102 6.13 -6.04 12.23
C PHE A 102 7.23 -6.05 11.18
N VAL A 103 6.84 -6.40 9.95
CA VAL A 103 7.65 -6.15 8.77
C VAL A 103 7.13 -4.87 8.12
N ALA A 104 7.92 -3.82 8.16
CA ALA A 104 7.66 -2.61 7.41
C ALA A 104 8.12 -2.80 5.96
N SER A 105 7.30 -2.35 5.03
CA SER A 105 7.53 -2.41 3.60
C SER A 105 7.53 -0.98 3.06
N GLN A 106 8.69 -0.50 2.59
CA GLN A 106 8.85 0.88 2.13
C GLN A 106 9.42 0.90 0.70
N PRO A 107 8.96 1.82 -0.17
CA PRO A 107 9.57 2.01 -1.48
C PRO A 107 11.08 2.15 -1.37
N VAL A 108 11.82 1.54 -2.29
CA VAL A 108 13.28 1.62 -2.30
C VAL A 108 13.76 3.05 -2.51
N ILE A 109 14.88 3.40 -1.87
CA ILE A 109 15.41 4.77 -1.90
C ILE A 109 15.82 5.23 -3.29
N GLU A 110 16.14 4.31 -4.18
CA GLU A 110 16.53 4.56 -5.56
C GLU A 110 15.44 5.29 -6.37
N LEU A 111 14.18 5.16 -5.97
CA LEU A 111 13.09 5.95 -6.57
C LEU A 111 13.26 7.46 -6.36
N ASN A 112 14.09 7.88 -5.40
CA ASN A 112 14.37 9.31 -5.22
C ASN A 112 15.20 9.91 -6.35
N GLU A 113 15.96 9.09 -7.10
CA GLU A 113 16.74 9.54 -8.25
C GLU A 113 15.86 9.91 -9.45
N LEU A 114 14.60 9.44 -9.46
CA LEU A 114 13.61 9.75 -10.49
C LEU A 114 12.84 11.04 -10.20
N LYS A 115 13.09 11.69 -9.07
CA LYS A 115 12.34 12.89 -8.66
C LYS A 115 12.76 14.12 -9.45
N GLU A 116 11.75 14.82 -9.98
CA GLU A 116 11.88 16.19 -10.44
C GLU A 116 11.75 17.17 -9.25
N LYS A 117 11.82 18.48 -9.55
CA LYS A 117 11.63 19.53 -8.54
C LYS A 117 10.23 19.42 -7.91
N PRO A 118 10.13 19.28 -6.59
CA PRO A 118 8.84 19.13 -5.93
C PRO A 118 8.04 20.43 -5.93
N VAL A 119 6.72 20.30 -5.99
CA VAL A 119 5.80 21.36 -5.64
C VAL A 119 5.42 21.18 -4.17
N THR A 120 5.59 22.19 -3.35
CA THR A 120 5.33 22.14 -1.91
C THR A 120 4.24 23.13 -1.49
N ALA A 121 3.49 22.76 -0.45
CA ALA A 121 2.54 23.64 0.21
C ALA A 121 2.61 23.35 1.72
N ASP A 122 3.06 24.35 2.48
CA ASP A 122 3.23 24.23 3.92
C ASP A 122 2.08 24.87 4.68
N ASN A 123 1.82 24.35 5.89
CA ASN A 123 0.82 24.90 6.83
C ASN A 123 -0.59 25.03 6.24
N VAL A 124 -0.98 24.09 5.42
CA VAL A 124 -2.32 24.05 4.83
C VAL A 124 -3.33 23.64 5.89
N VAL A 125 -4.28 24.50 6.19
CA VAL A 125 -5.43 24.20 7.06
C VAL A 125 -6.59 23.79 6.17
N VAL A 126 -7.02 22.54 6.29
CA VAL A 126 -8.16 22.02 5.53
C VAL A 126 -9.39 22.04 6.42
N ASN A 127 -10.33 22.92 6.10
CA ASN A 127 -11.67 22.97 6.67
C ASN A 127 -12.64 22.63 5.53
N ASN A 128 -13.27 21.47 5.60
CA ASN A 128 -14.05 20.89 4.51
C ASN A 128 -13.17 20.51 3.28
N ASN A 129 -13.43 21.07 2.12
CA ASN A 129 -12.71 20.78 0.90
C ASN A 129 -11.58 21.76 0.63
N HIS A 130 -10.46 21.28 0.14
CA HIS A 130 -9.34 22.07 -0.31
C HIS A 130 -8.87 21.56 -1.68
N ASP A 131 -9.21 22.31 -2.72
CA ASP A 131 -8.79 21.97 -4.09
C ASP A 131 -7.33 22.40 -4.32
N ILE A 132 -6.49 21.44 -4.68
CA ILE A 132 -5.07 21.65 -4.98
C ILE A 132 -4.77 21.59 -6.49
N THR A 133 -5.76 21.37 -7.33
CA THR A 133 -5.61 21.13 -8.78
C THR A 133 -4.75 22.19 -9.45
N GLN A 134 -4.99 23.47 -9.15
CA GLN A 134 -4.23 24.56 -9.75
C GLN A 134 -2.76 24.60 -9.33
N LYS A 135 -2.43 24.08 -8.14
CA LYS A 135 -1.04 24.00 -7.66
C LYS A 135 -0.27 22.87 -8.35
N ILE A 136 -0.97 21.83 -8.78
CA ILE A 136 -0.39 20.60 -9.33
C ILE A 136 -0.69 20.42 -10.82
N LYS A 137 -1.28 21.41 -11.49
CA LYS A 137 -1.70 21.33 -12.90
C LYS A 137 -0.60 20.92 -13.88
N ASP A 138 0.65 21.22 -13.53
CA ASP A 138 1.82 20.89 -14.37
C ASP A 138 2.50 19.57 -13.95
N LEU A 139 1.97 18.87 -12.93
CA LEU A 139 2.50 17.56 -12.55
C LEU A 139 2.22 16.52 -13.63
N LYS A 140 3.25 15.77 -13.92
CA LYS A 140 3.17 14.62 -14.84
C LYS A 140 3.04 13.32 -14.02
N PHE A 141 2.41 12.34 -14.62
CA PHE A 141 2.40 10.97 -14.09
C PHE A 141 3.57 10.16 -14.70
N PRO A 142 4.17 9.22 -13.95
CA PRO A 142 3.86 8.91 -12.55
C PRO A 142 4.29 10.02 -11.59
N CYS A 143 3.58 10.15 -10.47
CA CYS A 143 3.93 11.15 -9.46
C CYS A 143 3.87 10.58 -8.03
N ARG A 144 4.49 11.29 -7.08
CA ARG A 144 4.44 10.95 -5.67
C ARG A 144 3.87 12.12 -4.87
N TYR A 145 2.90 11.81 -4.01
CA TYR A 145 2.35 12.71 -3.00
C TYR A 145 2.86 12.31 -1.62
N ASP A 146 3.48 13.25 -0.93
CA ASP A 146 3.86 13.10 0.47
C ASP A 146 3.04 14.08 1.32
N LEU A 147 2.26 13.56 2.25
CA LEU A 147 1.46 14.36 3.18
C LEU A 147 1.98 14.16 4.61
N ALA A 148 2.31 15.27 5.28
CA ALA A 148 2.61 15.31 6.70
C ALA A 148 1.42 15.92 7.44
N ILE A 149 0.72 15.10 8.23
CA ILE A 149 -0.49 15.48 8.96
C ILE A 149 -0.15 15.60 10.44
N ASN A 150 -0.27 16.80 10.99
CA ASN A 150 0.10 17.11 12.36
C ASN A 150 -1.04 16.92 13.37
N SER A 151 -2.29 16.95 12.91
CA SER A 151 -3.47 16.71 13.74
C SER A 151 -4.43 15.79 13.00
N LEU A 152 -4.37 14.51 13.35
CA LEU A 152 -5.07 13.46 12.67
C LEU A 152 -6.58 13.49 12.97
N LYS A 153 -7.35 13.71 11.93
CA LYS A 153 -8.82 13.59 11.88
C LYS A 153 -9.19 12.69 10.70
N ASP A 154 -10.48 12.46 10.53
CA ASP A 154 -10.96 11.87 9.29
C ASP A 154 -10.56 12.76 8.12
N PHE A 155 -10.05 12.16 7.06
CA PHE A 155 -9.74 12.86 5.82
C PHE A 155 -9.83 11.92 4.62
N SER A 156 -10.00 12.52 3.45
CA SER A 156 -9.85 11.82 2.17
C SER A 156 -9.10 12.69 1.17
N LEU A 157 -8.26 12.04 0.37
CA LEU A 157 -7.72 12.57 -0.87
C LEU A 157 -8.58 12.00 -2.01
N VAL A 158 -9.16 12.90 -2.80
CA VAL A 158 -10.00 12.51 -3.94
C VAL A 158 -9.26 12.85 -5.23
N LEU A 159 -9.00 11.84 -6.04
CA LEU A 159 -8.54 11.99 -7.40
C LEU A 159 -9.78 11.86 -8.30
N SER A 160 -10.04 12.86 -9.11
CA SER A 160 -11.22 12.88 -9.99
C SER A 160 -10.87 13.43 -11.36
N ASN A 161 -11.70 13.10 -12.35
CA ASN A 161 -11.64 13.63 -13.69
C ASN A 161 -12.98 14.22 -14.13
N ASP A 162 -13.00 14.83 -15.32
CA ASP A 162 -14.19 15.49 -15.88
C ASP A 162 -15.32 14.51 -16.25
N MET A 163 -15.06 13.21 -16.26
CA MET A 163 -16.05 12.17 -16.52
C MET A 163 -16.80 11.73 -15.24
N GLY A 164 -16.47 12.30 -14.09
CA GLY A 164 -17.06 11.95 -12.79
C GLY A 164 -16.49 10.68 -12.19
N GLU A 165 -15.39 10.16 -12.72
CA GLU A 165 -14.65 9.05 -12.13
C GLU A 165 -13.85 9.54 -10.93
N GLN A 166 -13.75 8.71 -9.89
CA GLN A 166 -13.11 9.07 -8.63
C GLN A 166 -12.37 7.87 -8.01
N LEU A 167 -11.15 8.12 -7.56
CA LEU A 167 -10.43 7.26 -6.64
C LEU A 167 -10.28 8.02 -5.32
N ILE A 168 -10.73 7.41 -4.21
CA ILE A 168 -10.68 8.05 -2.90
C ILE A 168 -9.74 7.27 -2.00
N ILE A 169 -8.79 7.97 -1.39
CA ILE A 169 -7.83 7.41 -0.42
C ILE A 169 -8.00 8.17 0.87
N GLY A 170 -8.24 7.48 1.99
CA GLY A 170 -8.53 8.19 3.21
C GLY A 170 -8.15 7.46 4.49
N TYR A 171 -8.48 8.12 5.59
CA TYR A 171 -8.35 7.62 6.94
C TYR A 171 -9.65 7.82 7.71
N ASP A 172 -10.14 6.73 8.29
CA ASP A 172 -11.27 6.68 9.20
C ASP A 172 -10.74 6.63 10.64
N LYS A 173 -10.92 7.71 11.37
CA LYS A 173 -10.44 7.84 12.75
C LYS A 173 -11.21 6.94 13.71
N LYS A 174 -12.51 6.74 13.49
CA LYS A 174 -13.36 5.92 14.36
C LYS A 174 -12.88 4.47 14.39
N ASN A 175 -12.56 3.93 13.22
CA ASN A 175 -12.09 2.55 13.07
C ASN A 175 -10.56 2.45 13.09
N ASN A 176 -9.84 3.58 13.16
CA ASN A 176 -8.38 3.67 13.08
C ASN A 176 -7.81 2.89 11.88
N GLN A 177 -8.35 3.15 10.70
CA GLN A 177 -7.98 2.44 9.48
C GLN A 177 -7.79 3.38 8.30
N TYR A 178 -6.92 2.97 7.39
CA TYR A 178 -6.84 3.53 6.04
C TYR A 178 -7.88 2.87 5.16
N TYR A 179 -8.29 3.55 4.09
CA TYR A 179 -9.11 2.95 3.06
C TYR A 179 -8.78 3.49 1.68
N ILE A 180 -9.06 2.66 0.67
CA ILE A 180 -9.06 3.05 -0.74
C ILE A 180 -10.42 2.64 -1.29
N ASP A 181 -11.19 3.63 -1.78
CA ASP A 181 -12.45 3.41 -2.48
C ASP A 181 -12.21 3.56 -3.98
N ARG A 182 -12.32 2.45 -4.69
CA ARG A 182 -12.21 2.40 -6.15
C ARG A 182 -13.51 2.04 -6.85
N THR A 183 -14.63 2.18 -6.16
CA THR A 183 -15.98 1.86 -6.70
C THR A 183 -16.33 2.69 -7.93
N LYS A 184 -15.75 3.88 -8.06
CA LYS A 184 -15.93 4.81 -9.19
C LYS A 184 -14.63 5.18 -9.91
N SER A 185 -13.59 4.35 -9.82
CA SER A 185 -12.26 4.69 -10.31
C SER A 185 -12.07 4.48 -11.83
N GLY A 186 -13.14 4.54 -12.61
CA GLY A 186 -13.13 4.38 -14.06
C GLY A 186 -13.90 3.15 -14.53
N ARG A 187 -13.33 2.37 -15.44
CA ARG A 187 -13.97 1.15 -15.98
C ARG A 187 -13.94 0.02 -14.95
N THR A 188 -14.84 0.08 -13.97
CA THR A 188 -14.91 -0.86 -12.85
C THR A 188 -15.89 -2.02 -13.08
N GLY A 189 -16.77 -1.94 -14.07
CA GLY A 189 -17.84 -2.92 -14.33
C GLY A 189 -17.38 -4.27 -14.89
N PHE A 190 -16.07 -4.49 -15.09
CA PHE A 190 -15.54 -5.75 -15.62
C PHE A 190 -15.57 -6.88 -14.57
N GLN A 191 -15.47 -6.56 -13.27
CA GLN A 191 -15.52 -7.50 -12.18
C GLN A 191 -15.91 -6.80 -10.87
N LYS A 192 -16.94 -7.34 -10.18
CA LYS A 192 -17.50 -6.74 -8.95
C LYS A 192 -16.46 -6.61 -7.82
N ASP A 193 -15.61 -7.62 -7.66
CA ASP A 193 -14.61 -7.66 -6.60
C ASP A 193 -13.44 -6.65 -6.83
N PHE A 194 -13.39 -6.01 -8.01
CA PHE A 194 -12.50 -4.88 -8.27
C PHE A 194 -13.05 -3.57 -7.72
N ALA A 195 -14.38 -3.33 -7.89
CA ALA A 195 -15.07 -2.10 -7.56
C ALA A 195 -15.47 -2.04 -6.07
N GLU A 196 -14.51 -2.19 -5.17
CA GLU A 196 -14.73 -2.31 -3.73
C GLU A 196 -13.99 -1.22 -2.94
N ILE A 197 -14.35 -1.09 -1.67
CA ILE A 197 -13.60 -0.31 -0.67
C ILE A 197 -12.69 -1.27 0.08
N HIS A 198 -11.39 -1.04 -0.03
CA HIS A 198 -10.38 -1.84 0.66
C HIS A 198 -9.84 -1.09 1.88
N ALA A 199 -9.78 -1.76 3.02
CA ALA A 199 -9.36 -1.16 4.27
C ALA A 199 -8.10 -1.83 4.84
N ALA A 200 -7.31 -1.05 5.58
CA ALA A 200 -6.10 -1.51 6.26
C ALA A 200 -6.04 -0.92 7.67
N PRO A 201 -5.73 -1.71 8.71
CA PRO A 201 -5.61 -1.20 10.06
C PRO A 201 -4.42 -0.26 10.20
N ARG A 202 -4.58 0.81 10.96
CA ARG A 202 -3.47 1.66 11.39
C ARG A 202 -3.00 1.19 12.77
N PHE A 203 -1.78 0.68 12.87
CA PHE A 203 -1.23 0.17 14.14
C PHE A 203 -0.70 1.27 15.05
N ALA A 204 -0.28 2.42 14.49
CA ALA A 204 0.20 3.55 15.26
C ALA A 204 -0.95 4.24 16.03
N LYS A 205 -0.64 4.76 17.24
CA LYS A 205 -1.61 5.41 18.13
C LYS A 205 -1.39 6.93 18.26
N ASN A 206 -0.32 7.46 17.69
CA ASN A 206 -0.03 8.88 17.71
C ASN A 206 -1.02 9.69 16.85
N GLN A 207 -1.08 11.02 17.07
CA GLN A 207 -1.99 11.92 16.37
C GLN A 207 -1.37 12.57 15.13
N THR A 208 -0.21 12.10 14.71
CA THR A 208 0.48 12.54 13.49
C THR A 208 0.55 11.41 12.48
N MET A 209 0.61 11.75 11.20
CA MET A 209 0.72 10.77 10.12
C MET A 209 1.60 11.31 9.00
N ASN A 210 2.48 10.45 8.49
CA ASN A 210 3.12 10.66 7.20
C ASN A 210 2.54 9.63 6.23
N LEU A 211 1.92 10.11 5.17
CA LEU A 211 1.34 9.31 4.11
C LEU A 211 2.10 9.58 2.82
N SER A 212 2.46 8.54 2.12
CA SER A 212 3.10 8.62 0.81
C SER A 212 2.28 7.82 -0.20
N LEU A 213 1.92 8.45 -1.30
CA LEU A 213 1.18 7.85 -2.40
C LEU A 213 2.02 7.91 -3.66
N ILE A 214 2.14 6.81 -4.37
CA ILE A 214 2.73 6.77 -5.71
C ILE A 214 1.59 6.42 -6.66
N ILE A 215 1.42 7.26 -7.67
CA ILE A 215 0.30 7.23 -8.61
C ILE A 215 0.89 7.20 -10.02
N ASP A 216 0.48 6.20 -10.79
CA ASP A 216 0.84 6.01 -12.20
C ASP A 216 -0.38 6.15 -13.10
#